data_333894161cdc79588f724496e8dab460
#
_entry.id   333894161cdc79588f724496e8dab460
#
_cell.length_a   1.000
_cell.length_b   1.000
_cell.length_c   1.000
_cell.angle_alpha   90.00
_cell.angle_beta   90.00
_cell.angle_gamma   90.00
#
_symmetry.space_group_name_H-M   'P 1'
#
loop_
_entity.id
_entity.type
_entity.pdbx_description
1 polymer ?
#
loop_
_entity_poly.entity_id
_entity_poly.type
_entity_poly.pdbx_seq_one_letter_code
_entity_poly.pdbx_strand_id
1 'polypeptide(L)'
;MKKLFTVLPLVLATSAAMAYEQDKTYQFTILHTNDTHGHFWPNAKGEYGFPAHKTIVNRVKAEVEQKGGSLVLLNAGDFNTGVPESDMQTAEPDIKAMNAMGYEATVLGNHEFDNPLQVLDMQEKWANFPFLSANVINTKTGRTLVKPYTI
;
A
#
# COMPACT_ATOMS: atom_id res chain seq x y z
N MET A 1 38.41 52.24 -7.33
CA MET A 1 37.51 51.14 -7.67
C MET A 1 37.15 50.41 -6.37
N LYS A 2 35.94 50.63 -5.83
CA LYS A 2 35.48 49.98 -4.59
C LYS A 2 34.77 48.66 -4.96
N LYS A 3 35.33 47.54 -4.54
CA LYS A 3 34.70 46.22 -4.72
C LYS A 3 33.62 46.06 -3.65
N LEU A 4 32.38 45.97 -4.10
CA LEU A 4 31.22 45.67 -3.25
C LEU A 4 31.14 44.15 -3.08
N PHE A 5 31.38 43.64 -1.86
CA PHE A 5 31.16 42.22 -1.52
C PHE A 5 29.70 42.03 -1.11
N THR A 6 28.94 41.40 -1.97
CA THR A 6 27.56 40.97 -1.65
C THR A 6 27.63 39.68 -0.84
N VAL A 7 27.33 39.76 0.44
CA VAL A 7 27.18 38.57 1.29
C VAL A 7 25.74 38.05 1.09
N LEU A 8 25.63 36.88 0.46
CA LEU A 8 24.34 36.17 0.31
C LEU A 8 24.04 35.46 1.63
N PRO A 9 22.89 35.72 2.30
CA PRO A 9 22.56 34.99 3.51
C PRO A 9 22.20 33.55 3.15
N LEU A 10 22.94 32.60 3.70
CA LEU A 10 22.64 31.19 3.64
C LEU A 10 21.47 30.88 4.61
N VAL A 11 20.25 30.76 4.08
CA VAL A 11 19.09 30.32 4.87
C VAL A 11 19.23 28.82 5.08
N LEU A 12 19.67 28.40 6.27
CA LEU A 12 19.57 27.02 6.71
C LEU A 12 18.07 26.73 6.98
N ALA A 13 17.42 26.01 6.07
CA ALA A 13 16.14 25.39 6.36
C ALA A 13 16.38 24.19 7.30
N THR A 14 16.22 24.40 8.59
CA THR A 14 16.14 23.29 9.56
C THR A 14 14.83 22.57 9.32
N SER A 15 14.86 21.38 8.72
CA SER A 15 13.76 20.45 8.77
C SER A 15 13.57 20.06 10.24
N ALA A 16 12.52 20.60 10.88
CA ALA A 16 12.12 20.14 12.19
C ALA A 16 11.68 18.68 12.03
N ALA A 17 12.54 17.75 12.43
CA ALA A 17 12.12 16.36 12.63
C ALA A 17 11.00 16.42 13.68
N MET A 18 9.80 15.98 13.30
CA MET A 18 8.67 15.87 14.22
C MET A 18 9.00 14.76 15.22
N ALA A 19 9.69 15.12 16.29
CA ALA A 19 9.93 14.21 17.40
C ALA A 19 8.63 13.98 18.17
N TYR A 20 8.37 12.74 18.56
CA TYR A 20 7.27 12.42 19.46
C TYR A 20 7.50 13.12 20.82
N GLU A 21 6.46 13.79 21.30
CA GLU A 21 6.49 14.48 22.58
C GLU A 21 6.05 13.51 23.69
N GLN A 22 6.76 13.54 24.82
CA GLN A 22 6.39 12.76 26.00
C GLN A 22 5.00 13.20 26.50
N ASP A 23 4.21 12.23 26.98
CA ASP A 23 2.85 12.44 27.53
C ASP A 23 1.81 12.94 26.53
N LYS A 24 2.10 12.91 25.22
CA LYS A 24 1.17 13.25 24.16
C LYS A 24 0.49 12.00 23.61
N THR A 25 -0.81 12.04 23.43
CA THR A 25 -1.57 10.98 22.78
C THR A 25 -1.55 11.17 21.27
N TYR A 26 -1.15 10.14 20.54
CA TYR A 26 -1.17 10.10 19.09
C TYR A 26 -2.25 9.12 18.61
N GLN A 27 -3.05 9.55 17.64
CA GLN A 27 -4.05 8.68 17.00
C GLN A 27 -3.48 8.10 15.72
N PHE A 28 -3.51 6.77 15.62
CA PHE A 28 -3.09 6.04 14.44
C PHE A 28 -4.21 5.10 14.00
N THR A 29 -4.61 5.17 12.75
CA THR A 29 -5.68 4.35 12.16
C THR A 29 -5.09 3.35 11.20
N ILE A 30 -5.43 2.07 11.36
CA ILE A 30 -5.13 1.01 10.39
C ILE A 30 -6.44 0.69 9.67
N LEU A 31 -6.44 0.89 8.36
CA LEU A 31 -7.50 0.44 7.48
C LEU A 31 -6.97 -0.73 6.67
N HIS A 32 -7.73 -1.80 6.57
CA HIS A 32 -7.28 -2.97 5.83
C HIS A 32 -8.40 -3.64 5.05
N THR A 33 -8.00 -4.39 4.02
CA THR A 33 -8.83 -5.35 3.29
C THR A 33 -8.09 -6.67 3.13
N ASN A 34 -8.81 -7.71 2.78
CA ASN A 34 -8.29 -9.03 2.43
C ASN A 34 -9.31 -9.76 1.56
N ASP A 35 -8.90 -10.85 0.91
CA ASP A 35 -9.77 -11.76 0.17
C ASP A 35 -10.68 -11.03 -0.87
N THR A 36 -10.09 -10.12 -1.63
CA THR A 36 -10.84 -9.37 -2.64
C THR A 36 -11.10 -10.18 -3.91
N HIS A 37 -10.25 -11.17 -4.20
CA HIS A 37 -10.44 -12.15 -5.26
C HIS A 37 -10.91 -11.56 -6.60
N GLY A 38 -10.30 -10.46 -7.02
CA GLY A 38 -10.60 -9.80 -8.28
C GLY A 38 -11.97 -9.11 -8.38
N HIS A 39 -12.70 -8.95 -7.30
CA HIS A 39 -14.03 -8.35 -7.31
C HIS A 39 -14.01 -6.83 -7.52
N PHE A 40 -13.74 -6.39 -8.77
CA PHE A 40 -13.72 -4.97 -9.14
C PHE A 40 -15.08 -4.33 -9.12
N TRP A 41 -16.07 -5.07 -9.64
CA TRP A 41 -17.41 -4.56 -9.89
C TRP A 41 -18.35 -4.99 -8.78
N PRO A 42 -19.37 -4.19 -8.49
CA PRO A 42 -20.41 -4.62 -7.59
C PRO A 42 -21.10 -5.88 -8.13
N ASN A 43 -21.51 -6.76 -7.22
CA ASN A 43 -22.33 -7.90 -7.58
C ASN A 43 -23.75 -7.46 -8.00
N ALA A 44 -24.63 -8.41 -8.36
CA ALA A 44 -26.00 -8.14 -8.80
C ALA A 44 -26.86 -7.41 -7.73
N LYS A 45 -26.43 -7.37 -6.48
CA LYS A 45 -27.07 -6.62 -5.38
C LYS A 45 -26.49 -5.24 -5.17
N GLY A 46 -25.47 -4.85 -5.93
CA GLY A 46 -24.76 -3.59 -5.77
C GLY A 46 -23.76 -3.56 -4.61
N GLU A 47 -23.35 -4.73 -4.11
CA GLU A 47 -22.37 -4.88 -3.04
C GLU A 47 -20.97 -5.03 -3.63
N TYR A 48 -19.94 -4.67 -2.84
CA TYR A 48 -18.51 -4.76 -3.19
C TYR A 48 -18.06 -3.77 -4.28
N GLY A 49 -16.92 -4.07 -4.86
CA GLY A 49 -16.30 -3.31 -5.95
C GLY A 49 -15.35 -2.21 -5.49
N PHE A 50 -14.26 -2.05 -6.21
CA PHE A 50 -13.21 -1.08 -5.89
C PHE A 50 -13.65 0.39 -5.87
N PRO A 51 -14.61 0.86 -6.70
CA PRO A 51 -15.12 2.22 -6.57
C PRO A 51 -15.74 2.52 -5.21
N ALA A 52 -16.48 1.55 -4.64
CA ALA A 52 -17.05 1.67 -3.29
C ALA A 52 -15.95 1.67 -2.22
N HIS A 53 -14.98 0.76 -2.32
CA HIS A 53 -13.80 0.73 -1.45
C HIS A 53 -13.07 2.08 -1.49
N LYS A 54 -12.77 2.61 -2.67
CA LYS A 54 -12.09 3.92 -2.81
C LYS A 54 -12.86 5.04 -2.14
N THR A 55 -14.18 5.05 -2.26
CA THR A 55 -15.05 6.04 -1.62
C THR A 55 -14.93 5.97 -0.10
N ILE A 56 -14.96 4.75 0.48
CA ILE A 56 -14.82 4.54 1.92
C ILE A 56 -13.41 4.96 2.39
N VAL A 57 -12.37 4.52 1.69
CA VAL A 57 -10.98 4.89 2.01
C VAL A 57 -10.80 6.41 2.03
N ASN A 58 -11.28 7.11 1.01
CA ASN A 58 -11.16 8.57 0.94
C ASN A 58 -11.90 9.26 2.08
N ARG A 59 -13.10 8.78 2.44
CA ARG A 59 -13.87 9.32 3.56
C ARG A 59 -13.13 9.14 4.89
N VAL A 60 -12.65 7.92 5.16
CA VAL A 60 -11.92 7.64 6.41
C VAL A 60 -10.61 8.43 6.47
N LYS A 61 -9.87 8.54 5.37
CA LYS A 61 -8.67 9.40 5.29
C LYS A 61 -8.99 10.84 5.69
N ALA A 62 -10.02 11.43 5.08
CA ALA A 62 -10.42 12.80 5.39
C ALA A 62 -10.83 12.99 6.86
N GLU A 63 -11.56 12.02 7.43
CA GLU A 63 -11.94 12.06 8.85
C GLU A 63 -10.73 11.98 9.79
N VAL A 64 -9.76 11.15 9.48
CA VAL A 64 -8.53 10.99 10.27
C VAL A 64 -7.66 12.23 10.17
N GLU A 65 -7.48 12.78 8.98
CA GLU A 65 -6.73 14.02 8.74
C GLU A 65 -7.34 15.22 9.49
N GLN A 66 -8.67 15.37 9.47
CA GLN A 66 -9.36 16.41 10.21
C GLN A 66 -9.14 16.34 11.72
N LYS A 67 -8.90 15.13 12.25
CA LYS A 67 -8.59 14.89 13.66
C LYS A 67 -7.10 14.98 14.00
N GLY A 68 -6.25 15.31 13.01
CA GLY A 68 -4.79 15.36 13.18
C GLY A 68 -4.14 13.99 13.40
N GLY A 69 -4.82 12.91 13.04
CA GLY A 69 -4.30 11.55 13.12
C GLY A 69 -3.55 11.12 11.86
N SER A 70 -2.98 9.92 11.91
CA SER A 70 -2.34 9.25 10.78
C SER A 70 -3.10 7.99 10.40
N LEU A 71 -3.07 7.62 9.12
CA LEU A 71 -3.72 6.40 8.61
C LEU A 71 -2.76 5.64 7.70
N VAL A 72 -2.78 4.32 7.83
CA VAL A 72 -2.15 3.38 6.88
C VAL A 72 -3.23 2.47 6.28
N LEU A 73 -3.15 2.22 4.96
CA LEU A 73 -4.02 1.30 4.25
C LEU A 73 -3.23 0.06 3.83
N LEU A 74 -3.65 -1.11 4.31
CA LEU A 74 -2.97 -2.39 4.11
C LEU A 74 -3.89 -3.40 3.42
N ASN A 75 -3.28 -4.35 2.71
CA ASN A 75 -3.97 -5.54 2.21
C ASN A 75 -3.38 -6.78 2.90
N ALA A 76 -4.26 -7.67 3.37
CA ALA A 76 -3.87 -8.89 4.07
C ALA A 76 -3.88 -10.14 3.16
N GLY A 77 -3.71 -9.95 1.84
CA GLY A 77 -3.56 -11.02 0.87
C GLY A 77 -4.85 -11.48 0.23
N ASP A 78 -4.74 -12.52 -0.60
CA ASP A 78 -5.80 -13.12 -1.40
C ASP A 78 -6.55 -12.10 -2.28
N PHE A 79 -5.78 -11.28 -3.00
CA PHE A 79 -6.36 -10.41 -4.04
C PHE A 79 -6.42 -11.13 -5.40
N ASN A 80 -5.60 -12.16 -5.61
CA ASN A 80 -5.59 -13.01 -6.79
C ASN A 80 -6.79 -13.95 -6.84
N THR A 81 -7.12 -14.36 -8.04
CA THR A 81 -8.05 -15.40 -8.46
C THR A 81 -9.46 -15.34 -7.87
N GLY A 82 -10.45 -15.41 -8.74
CA GLY A 82 -11.85 -15.43 -8.31
C GLY A 82 -12.83 -14.99 -9.39
N VAL A 83 -12.45 -14.02 -10.22
CA VAL A 83 -13.30 -13.58 -11.33
C VAL A 83 -12.52 -13.53 -12.64
N PRO A 84 -13.16 -13.90 -13.78
CA PRO A 84 -12.47 -14.00 -15.08
C PRO A 84 -11.74 -12.72 -15.50
N GLU A 85 -12.30 -11.57 -15.18
CA GLU A 85 -11.74 -10.25 -15.53
C GLU A 85 -10.37 -10.01 -14.89
N SER A 86 -10.17 -10.52 -13.68
CA SER A 86 -8.88 -10.49 -12.97
C SER A 86 -7.98 -11.62 -13.45
N ASP A 87 -8.49 -12.85 -13.47
CA ASP A 87 -7.73 -14.06 -13.74
C ASP A 87 -7.06 -14.05 -15.12
N MET A 88 -7.79 -13.60 -16.14
CA MET A 88 -7.29 -13.47 -17.52
C MET A 88 -6.17 -12.43 -17.67
N GLN A 89 -6.05 -11.52 -16.73
CA GLN A 89 -5.07 -10.44 -16.71
C GLN A 89 -4.05 -10.60 -15.58
N THR A 90 -4.01 -11.76 -14.93
CA THR A 90 -3.07 -12.07 -13.84
C THR A 90 -3.09 -11.04 -12.71
N ALA A 91 -4.29 -10.53 -12.36
CA ALA A 91 -4.59 -9.50 -11.36
C ALA A 91 -3.93 -8.12 -11.61
N GLU A 92 -3.50 -7.83 -12.84
CA GLU A 92 -2.98 -6.48 -13.17
C GLU A 92 -3.98 -5.37 -12.84
N PRO A 93 -5.29 -5.49 -13.17
CA PRO A 93 -6.28 -4.49 -12.81
C PRO A 93 -6.44 -4.31 -11.30
N ASP A 94 -6.35 -5.40 -10.50
CA ASP A 94 -6.42 -5.34 -9.03
C ASP A 94 -5.31 -4.47 -8.48
N ILE A 95 -4.08 -4.73 -8.90
CA ILE A 95 -2.91 -4.00 -8.45
C ILE A 95 -2.99 -2.53 -8.87
N LYS A 96 -3.44 -2.23 -10.10
CA LYS A 96 -3.66 -0.85 -10.54
C LYS A 96 -4.70 -0.12 -9.69
N ALA A 97 -5.77 -0.80 -9.32
CA ALA A 97 -6.78 -0.25 -8.42
C ALA A 97 -6.23 -0.04 -7.00
N MET A 98 -5.47 -1.00 -6.48
CA MET A 98 -4.78 -0.87 -5.19
C MET A 98 -3.81 0.32 -5.18
N ASN A 99 -3.01 0.50 -6.25
CA ASN A 99 -2.16 1.68 -6.43
C ASN A 99 -2.98 2.98 -6.37
N ALA A 100 -4.09 3.03 -7.11
CA ALA A 100 -4.97 4.20 -7.14
C ALA A 100 -5.66 4.48 -5.80
N MET A 101 -5.92 3.44 -4.99
CA MET A 101 -6.47 3.57 -3.64
C MET A 101 -5.42 4.04 -2.63
N GLY A 102 -4.14 3.84 -2.91
CA GLY A 102 -3.03 4.21 -2.05
C GLY A 102 -2.76 3.18 -0.96
N TYR A 103 -2.76 1.90 -1.32
CA TYR A 103 -2.24 0.86 -0.44
C TYR A 103 -0.75 1.06 -0.19
N GLU A 104 -0.32 0.79 1.03
CA GLU A 104 1.05 1.01 1.48
C GLU A 104 1.84 -0.29 1.64
N ALA A 105 1.14 -1.42 1.78
CA ALA A 105 1.71 -2.76 1.71
C ALA A 105 0.63 -3.81 1.46
N THR A 106 1.06 -4.96 0.94
CA THR A 106 0.27 -6.21 0.92
C THR A 106 1.08 -7.36 1.50
N VAL A 107 0.41 -8.38 2.03
CA VAL A 107 1.05 -9.65 2.36
C VAL A 107 0.63 -10.72 1.34
N LEU A 108 1.32 -11.87 1.36
CA LEU A 108 0.99 -13.02 0.54
C LEU A 108 -0.03 -13.89 1.27
N GLY A 109 -1.20 -14.07 0.67
CA GLY A 109 -2.13 -15.12 1.03
C GLY A 109 -1.87 -16.40 0.23
N ASN A 110 -2.75 -17.40 0.28
CA ASN A 110 -2.56 -18.64 -0.46
C ASN A 110 -2.85 -18.48 -1.96
N HIS A 111 -3.77 -17.60 -2.34
CA HIS A 111 -4.12 -17.38 -3.74
C HIS A 111 -3.06 -16.60 -4.54
N GLU A 112 -2.11 -15.97 -3.89
CA GLU A 112 -0.92 -15.42 -4.56
C GLU A 112 -0.02 -16.51 -5.17
N PHE A 113 -0.28 -17.79 -4.84
CA PHE A 113 0.46 -18.97 -5.37
C PHE A 113 -0.36 -19.81 -6.35
N ASP A 114 -1.54 -19.40 -6.76
CA ASP A 114 -2.35 -20.09 -7.77
C ASP A 114 -1.70 -20.05 -9.16
N ASN A 115 -0.90 -19.01 -9.40
CA ASN A 115 -0.13 -18.83 -10.61
C ASN A 115 1.37 -19.14 -10.37
N PRO A 116 2.15 -19.40 -11.42
CA PRO A 116 3.60 -19.51 -11.29
C PRO A 116 4.25 -18.28 -10.66
N LEU A 117 5.35 -18.46 -9.91
CA LEU A 117 6.04 -17.35 -9.20
C LEU A 117 6.46 -16.19 -10.12
N GLN A 118 6.64 -16.43 -11.43
CA GLN A 118 6.89 -15.36 -12.39
C GLN A 118 5.75 -14.35 -12.48
N VAL A 119 4.51 -14.79 -12.22
CA VAL A 119 3.36 -13.87 -12.14
C VAL A 119 3.47 -12.99 -10.90
N LEU A 120 3.84 -13.55 -9.75
CA LEU A 120 4.10 -12.79 -8.54
C LEU A 120 5.19 -11.74 -8.77
N ASP A 121 6.30 -12.11 -9.44
CA ASP A 121 7.38 -11.18 -9.81
C ASP A 121 6.89 -10.03 -10.73
N MET A 122 5.92 -10.29 -11.59
CA MET A 122 5.30 -9.24 -12.42
C MET A 122 4.39 -8.34 -11.59
N GLN A 123 3.61 -8.93 -10.72
CA GLN A 123 2.69 -8.22 -9.83
C GLN A 123 3.44 -7.26 -8.89
N GLU A 124 4.57 -7.68 -8.32
CA GLU A 124 5.45 -6.80 -7.54
C GLU A 124 5.94 -5.58 -8.35
N LYS A 125 6.21 -5.75 -9.65
CA LYS A 125 6.66 -4.65 -10.52
C LYS A 125 5.55 -3.67 -10.87
N TRP A 126 4.30 -4.09 -10.89
CA TRP A 126 3.14 -3.23 -11.15
C TRP A 126 2.70 -2.45 -9.91
N ALA A 127 3.04 -2.97 -8.72
CA ALA A 127 2.67 -2.37 -7.45
C ALA A 127 3.57 -1.17 -7.10
N ASN A 128 2.95 -0.11 -6.58
CA ASN A 128 3.66 1.03 -5.99
C ASN A 128 3.91 0.84 -4.48
N PHE A 129 3.66 -0.35 -3.97
CA PHE A 129 3.80 -0.74 -2.57
C PHE A 129 4.50 -2.10 -2.47
N PRO A 130 5.18 -2.40 -1.36
CA PRO A 130 5.88 -3.67 -1.19
C PRO A 130 4.92 -4.83 -0.92
N PHE A 131 5.28 -6.00 -1.43
CA PHE A 131 4.76 -7.29 -0.98
C PHE A 131 5.61 -7.78 0.18
N LEU A 132 4.96 -8.24 1.24
CA LEU A 132 5.62 -8.61 2.49
C LEU A 132 5.28 -10.05 2.89
N SER A 133 6.28 -10.79 3.36
CA SER A 133 6.04 -12.07 4.03
C SER A 133 7.27 -12.49 4.85
N ALA A 134 7.12 -12.57 6.14
CA ALA A 134 8.19 -13.01 7.05
C ALA A 134 8.26 -14.56 7.20
N ASN A 135 7.23 -15.28 6.77
CA ASN A 135 7.07 -16.73 7.01
C ASN A 135 7.06 -17.59 5.75
N VAL A 136 6.96 -17.01 4.56
CA VAL A 136 7.06 -17.75 3.29
C VAL A 136 8.53 -17.81 2.87
N ILE A 137 9.09 -19.02 2.93
CA ILE A 137 10.51 -19.26 2.69
C ILE A 137 10.70 -19.99 1.35
N ASN A 138 11.57 -19.45 0.53
CA ASN A 138 12.07 -20.15 -0.64
C ASN A 138 13.00 -21.30 -0.21
N THR A 139 12.56 -22.53 -0.36
CA THR A 139 13.29 -23.73 0.11
C THR A 139 14.64 -23.96 -0.57
N LYS A 140 14.84 -23.39 -1.78
CA LYS A 140 16.13 -23.49 -2.48
C LYS A 140 17.17 -22.52 -1.93
N THR A 141 16.76 -21.38 -1.42
CA THR A 141 17.67 -20.32 -0.95
C THR A 141 17.70 -20.18 0.57
N GLY A 142 16.70 -20.71 1.27
CA GLY A 142 16.50 -20.52 2.72
C GLY A 142 16.12 -19.09 3.13
N ARG A 143 15.80 -18.23 2.17
CA ARG A 143 15.42 -16.83 2.40
C ARG A 143 13.91 -16.64 2.24
N THR A 144 13.37 -15.57 2.83
CA THR A 144 11.99 -15.14 2.55
C THR A 144 11.80 -14.91 1.06
N LEU A 145 10.61 -15.26 0.56
CA LEU A 145 10.29 -15.15 -0.88
C LEU A 145 10.25 -13.69 -1.32
N VAL A 146 9.63 -12.85 -0.51
CA VAL A 146 9.54 -11.39 -0.68
C VAL A 146 10.14 -10.70 0.55
N LYS A 147 10.08 -9.37 0.63
CA LYS A 147 10.58 -8.62 1.80
C LYS A 147 9.87 -9.08 3.07
N PRO A 148 10.58 -9.31 4.19
CA PRO A 148 9.93 -9.72 5.45
C PRO A 148 9.21 -8.57 6.16
N TYR A 149 9.61 -7.32 5.91
CA TYR A 149 9.04 -6.10 6.48
C TYR A 149 9.40 -4.87 5.65
N THR A 150 8.76 -3.75 5.96
CA THR A 150 9.11 -2.41 5.45
C THR A 150 9.13 -1.39 6.59
N ILE A 151 9.78 -0.24 6.36
CA ILE A 151 9.87 0.88 7.30
C ILE A 151 9.38 2.13 6.58
#